data_0a23d566fa0bb76aa953a2bc477ef7d5
#
_entry.id   0a23d566fa0bb76aa953a2bc477ef7d5
#
_cell.length_a   1.000
_cell.length_b   1.000
_cell.length_c   1.000
_cell.angle_alpha   90.00
_cell.angle_beta   90.00
_cell.angle_gamma   90.00
#
_symmetry.space_group_name_H-M   'P 1'
#
loop_
_entity.id
_entity.type
_entity.pdbx_description
1 polymer ?
#
loop_
_entity_poly.entity_id
_entity_poly.type
_entity_poly.pdbx_seq_one_letter_code
_entity_poly.pdbx_strand_id
1 'polypeptide(L)'
;PDGTAVVGIVSERDVVRHLHRTGAAVLNGPVSAIMTSDVTTCSADDEVESLARTMTQRRIRHVPVLADGRLEAIVSIGDVVKHRIDALQSERDQLVEYIQQ
;
A
#
# COMPACT_ATOMS: atom_id res chain seq x y z
N PRO A 1 -15.06 9.21 -13.01
CA PRO A 1 -15.61 10.35 -13.75
C PRO A 1 -15.31 11.69 -13.10
N ASP A 2 -15.18 11.75 -11.78
CA ASP A 2 -14.85 13.01 -11.10
C ASP A 2 -13.34 13.17 -10.85
N GLY A 3 -12.52 12.27 -11.36
CA GLY A 3 -11.07 12.31 -11.21
C GLY A 3 -10.54 11.84 -9.87
N THR A 4 -11.41 11.39 -8.95
CA THR A 4 -11.00 10.93 -7.62
C THR A 4 -11.22 9.45 -7.38
N ALA A 5 -11.97 8.77 -8.24
CA ALA A 5 -12.21 7.34 -8.14
C ALA A 5 -10.97 6.56 -8.58
N VAL A 6 -10.62 5.53 -7.81
CA VAL A 6 -9.51 4.64 -8.16
C VAL A 6 -10.00 3.56 -9.10
N VAL A 7 -9.45 3.51 -10.30
CA VAL A 7 -9.82 2.51 -11.32
C VAL A 7 -8.73 1.46 -11.53
N GLY A 8 -7.54 1.67 -11.00
CA GLY A 8 -6.44 0.74 -11.12
C GLY A 8 -5.23 1.24 -10.37
N ILE A 9 -4.21 0.39 -10.29
CA ILE A 9 -2.93 0.72 -9.69
C ILE A 9 -1.81 0.14 -10.56
N VAL A 10 -0.74 0.90 -10.72
CA VAL A 10 0.43 0.47 -11.49
C VAL A 10 1.68 0.67 -10.63
N SER A 11 2.59 -0.29 -10.69
CA SER A 11 3.87 -0.24 -9.97
C SER A 11 5.02 -0.39 -10.94
N GLU A 12 6.24 -0.15 -10.44
CA GLU A 12 7.45 -0.41 -11.23
C GLU A 12 7.51 -1.87 -11.69
N ARG A 13 7.06 -2.79 -10.86
CA ARG A 13 7.03 -4.21 -11.20
C ARG A 13 6.16 -4.47 -12.42
N ASP A 14 5.02 -3.80 -12.50
CA ASP A 14 4.13 -3.93 -13.65
C ASP A 14 4.80 -3.43 -14.93
N VAL A 15 5.50 -2.29 -14.85
CA VAL A 15 6.21 -1.73 -15.99
C VAL A 15 7.31 -2.69 -16.45
N VAL A 16 8.13 -3.19 -15.52
CA VAL A 16 9.23 -4.11 -15.84
C VAL A 16 8.70 -5.40 -16.45
N ARG A 17 7.63 -5.95 -15.89
CA ARG A 17 7.03 -7.18 -16.40
C ARG A 17 6.54 -7.03 -17.83
N HIS A 18 5.88 -5.94 -18.13
CA HIS A 18 5.34 -5.70 -19.47
C HIS A 18 6.43 -5.32 -20.47
N LEU A 19 7.49 -4.64 -20.02
CA LEU A 19 8.67 -4.40 -20.86
C LEU A 19 9.31 -5.73 -21.29
N HIS A 20 9.39 -6.68 -20.38
CA HIS A 20 9.92 -8.01 -20.69
C HIS A 20 9.07 -8.74 -21.72
N ARG A 21 7.74 -8.63 -21.63
CA ARG A 21 6.81 -9.35 -22.51
C ARG A 21 6.69 -8.72 -23.89
N THR A 22 6.56 -7.39 -23.95
CA THR A 22 6.19 -6.68 -25.19
C THR A 22 7.24 -5.68 -25.65
N GLY A 23 8.30 -5.47 -24.89
CA GLY A 23 9.36 -4.53 -25.27
C GLY A 23 8.97 -3.07 -25.06
N ALA A 24 9.74 -2.18 -25.67
CA ALA A 24 9.63 -0.75 -25.45
C ALA A 24 8.29 -0.14 -25.89
N ALA A 25 7.51 -0.87 -26.68
CA ALA A 25 6.19 -0.39 -27.13
C ALA A 25 5.26 -0.10 -25.94
N VAL A 26 5.46 -0.76 -24.80
CA VAL A 26 4.65 -0.52 -23.62
C VAL A 26 4.77 0.92 -23.11
N LEU A 27 5.90 1.58 -23.36
CA LEU A 27 6.14 2.95 -22.91
C LEU A 27 5.30 3.98 -23.67
N ASN A 28 4.77 3.62 -24.82
CA ASN A 28 3.93 4.48 -25.63
C ASN A 28 2.44 4.17 -25.48
N GLY A 29 2.10 3.14 -24.71
CA GLY A 29 0.72 2.74 -24.49
C GLY A 29 0.11 3.38 -23.25
N PRO A 30 -1.20 3.19 -23.05
CA PRO A 30 -1.87 3.72 -21.88
C PRO A 30 -1.55 2.92 -20.62
N VAL A 31 -1.62 3.58 -19.46
CA VAL A 31 -1.44 2.93 -18.16
C VAL A 31 -2.45 1.80 -17.97
N SER A 32 -3.67 1.99 -18.47
CA SER A 32 -4.74 0.99 -18.36
C SER A 32 -4.37 -0.38 -18.95
N ALA A 33 -3.40 -0.40 -19.89
CA ALA A 33 -2.96 -1.65 -20.51
C ALA A 33 -2.07 -2.50 -19.58
N ILE A 34 -1.47 -1.88 -18.57
CA ILE A 34 -0.54 -2.57 -17.67
C ILE A 34 -0.95 -2.52 -16.20
N MET A 35 -1.95 -1.73 -15.85
CA MET A 35 -2.39 -1.59 -14.46
C MET A 35 -3.15 -2.81 -13.96
N THR A 36 -3.19 -2.96 -12.65
CA THR A 36 -4.07 -3.90 -11.96
C THR A 36 -5.39 -3.18 -11.69
N SER A 37 -6.51 -3.74 -12.20
CA SER A 37 -7.83 -3.13 -12.03
C SER A 37 -8.53 -3.58 -10.76
N ASP A 38 -8.23 -4.79 -10.27
CA ASP A 38 -8.76 -5.31 -9.02
C ASP A 38 -7.87 -4.80 -7.88
N VAL A 39 -8.11 -3.55 -7.46
CA VAL A 39 -7.26 -2.86 -6.50
C VAL A 39 -7.69 -3.21 -5.08
N THR A 40 -6.74 -3.65 -4.26
CA THR A 40 -6.94 -3.81 -2.83
C THR A 40 -6.88 -2.44 -2.19
N THR A 41 -7.95 -2.04 -1.51
CA THR A 41 -8.05 -0.73 -0.86
C THR A 41 -8.30 -0.89 0.63
N CYS A 42 -8.15 0.19 1.37
CA CYS A 42 -8.47 0.23 2.79
C CYS A 42 -9.14 1.56 3.15
N SER A 43 -9.59 1.66 4.38
CA SER A 43 -10.17 2.88 4.93
C SER A 43 -9.27 3.37 6.06
N ALA A 44 -9.38 4.65 6.40
CA ALA A 44 -8.62 5.23 7.50
C ALA A 44 -8.94 4.59 8.86
N ASP A 45 -10.08 3.91 8.96
CA ASP A 45 -10.49 3.23 10.19
C ASP A 45 -9.95 1.80 10.31
N ASP A 46 -9.31 1.28 9.27
CA ASP A 46 -8.76 -0.07 9.30
C ASP A 46 -7.54 -0.14 10.21
N GLU A 47 -7.41 -1.25 10.92
CA GLU A 47 -6.28 -1.46 11.81
C GLU A 47 -5.00 -1.74 11.02
N VAL A 48 -3.88 -1.21 11.51
CA VAL A 48 -2.57 -1.38 10.87
C VAL A 48 -2.18 -2.85 10.78
N GLU A 49 -2.47 -3.65 11.80
CA GLU A 49 -2.16 -5.09 11.77
C GLU A 49 -2.93 -5.82 10.68
N SER A 50 -4.20 -5.49 10.49
CA SER A 50 -5.03 -6.05 9.43
C SER A 50 -4.47 -5.69 8.06
N LEU A 51 -4.06 -4.43 7.89
CA LEU A 51 -3.46 -3.95 6.65
C LEU A 51 -2.12 -4.64 6.38
N ALA A 52 -1.28 -4.79 7.39
CA ALA A 52 0.00 -5.50 7.26
C ALA A 52 -0.21 -6.94 6.80
N ARG A 53 -1.20 -7.62 7.35
CA ARG A 53 -1.54 -8.98 6.96
C ARG A 53 -1.98 -9.06 5.50
N THR A 54 -2.84 -8.16 5.08
CA THR A 54 -3.32 -8.08 3.70
C THR A 54 -2.15 -7.85 2.73
N MET A 55 -1.26 -6.90 3.05
CA MET A 55 -0.10 -6.61 2.22
C MET A 55 0.83 -7.81 2.09
N THR A 56 1.02 -8.54 3.19
CA THR A 56 1.86 -9.73 3.19
C THR A 56 1.24 -10.87 2.39
N GLN A 57 -0.04 -11.14 2.60
CA GLN A 57 -0.76 -12.23 1.92
C GLN A 57 -0.86 -11.99 0.42
N ARG A 58 -1.12 -10.76 0.02
CA ARG A 58 -1.30 -10.41 -1.39
C ARG A 58 0.00 -9.94 -2.06
N ARG A 59 1.09 -9.81 -1.30
CA ARG A 59 2.40 -9.38 -1.80
C ARG A 59 2.33 -8.02 -2.48
N ILE A 60 1.61 -7.09 -1.87
CA ILE A 60 1.48 -5.73 -2.34
C ILE A 60 2.17 -4.79 -1.36
N ARG A 61 2.77 -3.71 -1.87
CA ARG A 61 3.55 -2.77 -1.07
C ARG A 61 2.87 -1.42 -0.89
N HIS A 62 1.80 -1.18 -1.61
CA HIS A 62 1.05 0.07 -1.56
C HIS A 62 -0.43 -0.23 -1.60
N VAL A 63 -1.18 0.44 -0.73
CA VAL A 63 -2.64 0.28 -0.65
C VAL A 63 -3.28 1.66 -0.64
N PRO A 64 -4.16 1.96 -1.59
CA PRO A 64 -4.92 3.20 -1.54
C PRO A 64 -5.87 3.24 -0.36
N VAL A 65 -5.94 4.38 0.30
CA VAL A 65 -6.89 4.65 1.37
C VAL A 65 -8.05 5.44 0.78
N LEU A 66 -9.24 4.91 0.90
CA LEU A 66 -10.44 5.53 0.37
C LEU A 66 -11.32 6.09 1.49
N ALA A 67 -11.94 7.24 1.22
CA ALA A 67 -13.00 7.81 2.05
C ALA A 67 -14.16 8.13 1.12
N ASP A 68 -15.31 7.53 1.37
CA ASP A 68 -16.52 7.71 0.55
C ASP A 68 -16.27 7.40 -0.94
N GLY A 69 -15.46 6.37 -1.20
CA GLY A 69 -15.13 5.94 -2.55
C GLY A 69 -14.08 6.79 -3.26
N ARG A 70 -13.50 7.77 -2.57
CA ARG A 70 -12.49 8.68 -3.14
C ARG A 70 -11.11 8.41 -2.56
N LEU A 71 -10.09 8.58 -3.38
CA LEU A 71 -8.71 8.43 -2.95
C LEU A 71 -8.34 9.53 -1.95
N GLU A 72 -7.97 9.14 -0.74
CA GLU A 72 -7.54 10.05 0.31
C GLU A 72 -6.03 10.03 0.50
N ALA A 73 -5.43 8.85 0.42
CA ALA A 73 -4.00 8.66 0.64
C ALA A 73 -3.55 7.32 0.07
N ILE A 74 -2.25 7.09 0.06
CA ILE A 74 -1.66 5.79 -0.26
C ILE A 74 -0.74 5.41 0.90
N VAL A 75 -0.95 4.22 1.44
CA VAL A 75 -0.12 3.67 2.51
C VAL A 75 0.89 2.70 1.90
N SER A 76 2.16 2.83 2.26
CA SER A 76 3.22 1.92 1.82
C SER A 76 3.55 0.89 2.90
N ILE A 77 4.20 -0.19 2.49
CA ILE A 77 4.71 -1.18 3.45
C ILE A 77 5.73 -0.54 4.41
N GLY A 78 6.48 0.47 3.95
CA GLY A 78 7.40 1.21 4.81
C GLY A 78 6.68 1.93 5.93
N ASP A 79 5.53 2.55 5.65
CA ASP A 79 4.71 3.20 6.67
C ASP A 79 4.22 2.21 7.72
N VAL A 80 3.78 1.03 7.28
CA VAL A 80 3.28 -0.03 8.17
C VAL A 80 4.40 -0.55 9.06
N VAL A 81 5.58 -0.80 8.49
CA VAL A 81 6.75 -1.28 9.24
C VAL A 81 7.17 -0.25 10.28
N LYS A 82 7.22 1.03 9.89
CA LYS A 82 7.58 2.10 10.80
C LYS A 82 6.62 2.17 11.98
N HIS A 83 5.33 2.10 11.72
CA HIS A 83 4.32 2.10 12.77
C HIS A 83 4.53 0.93 13.73
N ARG A 84 4.83 -0.26 13.21
CA ARG A 84 5.06 -1.46 14.04
C ARG A 84 6.29 -1.30 14.90
N ILE A 85 7.38 -0.77 14.35
CA ILE A 85 8.61 -0.53 15.10
C ILE A 85 8.36 0.49 16.21
N ASP A 86 7.69 1.61 15.91
CA ASP A 86 7.37 2.63 16.90
C ASP A 86 6.52 2.07 18.04
N ALA A 87 5.53 1.24 17.72
CA ALA A 87 4.69 0.60 18.72
C ALA A 87 5.49 -0.32 19.65
N LEU A 88 6.39 -1.13 19.08
CA LEU A 88 7.23 -2.02 19.85
C LEU A 88 8.20 -1.27 20.77
N GLN A 89 8.78 -0.18 20.29
CA GLN A 89 9.65 0.66 21.10
C GLN A 89 8.89 1.30 22.25
N SER A 90 7.68 1.78 22.00
CA SER A 90 6.82 2.36 23.02
C SER A 90 6.50 1.33 24.11
N GLU A 91 6.15 0.10 23.73
CA GLU A 91 5.89 -0.98 24.67
C GLU A 91 7.13 -1.29 25.53
N ARG A 92 8.31 -1.35 24.88
CA ARG A 92 9.56 -1.58 25.57
C ARG A 92 9.86 -0.47 26.59
N ASP A 93 9.68 0.77 26.19
CA ASP A 93 9.95 1.92 27.05
C ASP A 93 9.03 1.94 28.26
N GLN A 94 7.76 1.60 28.08
CA GLN A 94 6.80 1.48 29.17
C GLN A 94 7.21 0.38 30.14
N LEU A 95 7.66 -0.76 29.65
CA LEU A 95 8.10 -1.87 30.48
C LEU A 95 9.35 -1.52 31.26
N VAL A 96 10.33 -0.86 30.65
CA VAL A 96 11.55 -0.40 31.31
C VAL A 96 11.21 0.56 32.43
N GLU A 97 10.32 1.53 32.16
CA GLU A 97 9.87 2.49 33.19
C GLU A 97 9.21 1.78 34.36
N TYR A 98 8.37 0.79 34.09
CA TYR A 98 7.71 0.00 35.13
C TYR A 98 8.74 -0.75 36.01
N ILE A 99 9.75 -1.35 35.39
CA ILE A 99 10.78 -2.10 36.11
C ILE A 99 11.62 -1.19 37.02
N GLN A 100 11.84 0.07 36.61
CA GLN A 100 12.64 1.03 37.37
C GLN A 100 11.89 1.64 38.55
N GLN A 101 10.59 1.49 38.62
CA GLN A 101 9.81 1.94 39.75
C GLN A 101 9.90 0.91 40.89
#